data_7d9f59f1924db5eff9cd1c05694800d0
#
_entry.id   7d9f59f1924db5eff9cd1c05694800d0
#
_cell.length_a   1.000
_cell.length_b   1.000
_cell.length_c   1.000
_cell.angle_alpha   90.00
_cell.angle_beta   90.00
_cell.angle_gamma   90.00
#
_symmetry.space_group_name_H-M   'P 1'
#
loop_
_entity.id
_entity.type
_entity.pdbx_description
1 polymer ?
#
loop_
_entity_poly.entity_id
_entity_poly.type
_entity_poly.pdbx_seq_one_letter_code
_entity_poly.pdbx_strand_id
1 'polypeptide(L)'
;VGTNLVIVPRSAEFTGRDSDIVVGLEPGLAFGTGHHPTTLMCLEEIEDTVKSGCRFLDVGCGSGVLSIAALALGAEHAVGLDIDNDAVVSSKANLEVAGFSERSTVLQGSVPHKGIPDGDFDVVAANIAANVLIKLAGALLAAVSEGGVIITSGVLDTRLGDVVSAFESAGGVVQASRQIEDWTATRFVRAK
;
A
#
# COMPACT_ATOMS: atom_id res chain seq x y z
N VAL A 1 10.70 -5.39 -9.38
CA VAL A 1 10.42 -5.41 -7.95
C VAL A 1 9.99 -6.82 -7.58
N GLY A 2 10.46 -7.36 -6.49
CA GLY A 2 10.11 -8.72 -6.08
C GLY A 2 10.48 -9.77 -7.13
N THR A 3 9.56 -10.70 -7.43
CA THR A 3 9.80 -11.83 -8.36
C THR A 3 9.25 -11.56 -9.76
N ASN A 4 8.01 -11.08 -9.86
CA ASN A 4 7.31 -10.91 -11.13
C ASN A 4 6.77 -9.48 -11.35
N LEU A 5 6.69 -8.65 -10.30
CA LEU A 5 6.16 -7.30 -10.42
C LEU A 5 7.21 -6.37 -11.04
N VAL A 6 6.87 -5.71 -12.15
CA VAL A 6 7.76 -4.78 -12.87
C VAL A 6 7.08 -3.43 -12.98
N ILE A 7 7.75 -2.41 -12.43
CA ILE A 7 7.31 -1.02 -12.54
C ILE A 7 8.09 -0.35 -13.66
N VAL A 8 7.40 0.18 -14.64
CA VAL A 8 8.03 0.88 -15.77
C VAL A 8 7.42 2.26 -15.97
N PRO A 9 8.20 3.27 -16.39
CA PRO A 9 7.62 4.49 -16.93
C PRO A 9 6.77 4.13 -18.15
N ARG A 10 5.57 4.68 -18.24
CA ARG A 10 4.62 4.35 -19.30
C ARG A 10 5.18 4.64 -20.71
N SER A 11 6.04 5.65 -20.83
CA SER A 11 6.73 6.01 -22.07
C SER A 11 7.85 5.05 -22.46
N ALA A 12 8.20 4.09 -21.58
CA ALA A 12 9.28 3.14 -21.85
C ALA A 12 8.74 1.91 -22.59
N GLU A 13 9.42 1.52 -23.68
CA GLU A 13 9.23 0.19 -24.24
C GLU A 13 9.88 -0.83 -23.31
N PHE A 14 9.09 -1.79 -22.86
CA PHE A 14 9.55 -2.86 -21.98
C PHE A 14 9.24 -4.21 -22.61
N THR A 15 10.27 -5.04 -22.75
CA THR A 15 10.15 -6.43 -23.16
C THR A 15 10.54 -7.28 -21.97
N GLY A 16 9.56 -7.88 -21.32
CA GLY A 16 9.75 -8.71 -20.13
C GLY A 16 9.56 -10.19 -20.40
N ARG A 17 9.51 -10.96 -19.32
CA ARG A 17 9.17 -12.38 -19.33
C ARG A 17 7.64 -12.54 -19.39
N ASP A 18 7.13 -13.68 -19.86
CA ASP A 18 5.69 -13.99 -19.86
C ASP A 18 5.06 -13.98 -18.46
N SER A 19 5.88 -14.18 -17.43
CA SER A 19 5.45 -14.14 -16.02
C SER A 19 5.42 -12.74 -15.42
N ASP A 20 5.93 -11.72 -16.12
CA ASP A 20 6.05 -10.37 -15.55
C ASP A 20 4.69 -9.67 -15.52
N ILE A 21 4.37 -9.14 -14.34
CA ILE A 21 3.19 -8.29 -14.10
C ILE A 21 3.67 -6.85 -14.22
N VAL A 22 3.40 -6.24 -15.37
CA VAL A 22 3.91 -4.92 -15.70
C VAL A 22 2.93 -3.84 -15.24
N VAL A 23 3.42 -2.93 -14.40
CA VAL A 23 2.72 -1.74 -13.95
C VAL A 23 3.35 -0.50 -14.59
N GLY A 24 2.63 0.11 -15.53
CA GLY A 24 3.01 1.37 -16.14
C GLY A 24 2.61 2.56 -15.29
N LEU A 25 3.57 3.41 -14.91
CA LEU A 25 3.30 4.65 -14.19
C LEU A 25 3.73 5.86 -15.01
N GLU A 26 2.91 6.92 -14.98
CA GLU A 26 3.36 8.22 -15.45
C GLU A 26 4.26 8.85 -14.36
N PRO A 27 5.47 9.34 -14.74
CA PRO A 27 6.30 10.12 -13.84
C PRO A 27 5.56 11.43 -13.49
N GLY A 28 4.87 11.47 -12.38
CA GLY A 28 4.13 12.64 -11.90
C GLY A 28 4.83 13.34 -10.74
N LEU A 29 4.27 14.48 -10.31
CA LEU A 29 4.74 15.25 -9.16
C LEU A 29 4.38 14.58 -7.81
N ALA A 30 3.51 13.58 -7.80
CA ALA A 30 3.13 12.87 -6.58
C ALA A 30 4.22 11.86 -6.17
N PHE A 31 4.44 11.74 -4.86
CA PHE A 31 5.33 10.75 -4.25
C PHE A 31 4.89 9.32 -4.63
N GLY A 32 5.85 8.41 -4.83
CA GLY A 32 5.53 7.00 -5.16
C GLY A 32 5.85 6.62 -6.61
N THR A 33 6.98 7.11 -7.17
CA THR A 33 7.47 6.71 -8.50
C THR A 33 7.98 5.27 -8.58
N GLY A 34 7.89 4.51 -7.50
CA GLY A 34 8.35 3.11 -7.44
C GLY A 34 9.85 2.92 -7.14
N HIS A 35 10.66 3.99 -7.14
CA HIS A 35 12.12 3.87 -6.95
C HIS A 35 12.59 4.10 -5.50
N HIS A 36 11.75 4.70 -4.65
CA HIS A 36 12.13 4.94 -3.25
C HIS A 36 12.15 3.62 -2.47
N PRO A 37 13.15 3.36 -1.60
CA PRO A 37 13.24 2.11 -0.80
C PRO A 37 11.93 1.71 -0.11
N THR A 38 11.20 2.66 0.46
CA THR A 38 9.93 2.40 1.14
C THR A 38 8.85 1.88 0.20
N THR A 39 8.78 2.41 -1.03
CA THR A 39 7.82 1.95 -2.04
C THR A 39 8.21 0.57 -2.56
N LEU A 40 9.51 0.33 -2.81
CA LEU A 40 10.00 -0.98 -3.23
C LEU A 40 9.63 -2.06 -2.22
N MET A 41 9.91 -1.84 -0.93
CA MET A 41 9.58 -2.79 0.13
C MET A 41 8.07 -3.03 0.24
N CYS A 42 7.23 -2.00 0.10
CA CYS A 42 5.78 -2.17 0.07
C CYS A 42 5.32 -3.03 -1.11
N LEU A 43 5.88 -2.81 -2.30
CA LEU A 43 5.54 -3.58 -3.50
C LEU A 43 5.94 -5.05 -3.36
N GLU A 44 7.10 -5.35 -2.77
CA GLU A 44 7.53 -6.71 -2.47
C GLU A 44 6.58 -7.39 -1.46
N GLU A 45 6.19 -6.68 -0.39
CA GLU A 45 5.22 -7.19 0.58
C GLU A 45 3.83 -7.40 -0.04
N ILE A 46 3.40 -6.54 -0.95
CA ILE A 46 2.15 -6.67 -1.70
C ILE A 46 2.21 -7.91 -2.61
N GLU A 47 3.31 -8.14 -3.32
CA GLU A 47 3.49 -9.34 -4.14
C GLU A 47 3.42 -10.63 -3.31
N ASP A 48 3.96 -10.62 -2.09
CA ASP A 48 3.95 -11.77 -1.17
C ASP A 48 2.56 -12.02 -0.53
N THR A 49 1.73 -10.98 -0.39
CA THR A 49 0.51 -11.05 0.45
C THR A 49 -0.80 -10.97 -0.33
N VAL A 50 -0.84 -10.22 -1.43
CA VAL A 50 -2.05 -10.09 -2.26
C VAL A 50 -2.37 -11.41 -2.94
N LYS A 51 -3.63 -11.83 -2.81
CA LYS A 51 -4.17 -13.02 -3.46
C LYS A 51 -5.34 -12.60 -4.35
N SER A 52 -5.61 -13.43 -5.37
CA SER A 52 -6.77 -13.22 -6.23
C SER A 52 -8.06 -13.11 -5.42
N GLY A 53 -8.85 -12.08 -5.70
CA GLY A 53 -10.12 -11.82 -5.02
C GLY A 53 -10.02 -11.07 -3.70
N CYS A 54 -8.82 -10.70 -3.20
CA CYS A 54 -8.68 -9.93 -1.97
C CYS A 54 -9.14 -8.47 -2.14
N ARG A 55 -9.55 -7.86 -1.03
CA ARG A 55 -9.85 -6.43 -0.93
C ARG A 55 -8.64 -5.68 -0.35
N PHE A 56 -8.24 -4.63 -1.02
CA PHE A 56 -7.03 -3.86 -0.70
C PHE A 56 -7.36 -2.43 -0.27
N LEU A 57 -6.72 -1.94 0.80
CA LEU A 57 -6.80 -0.54 1.24
C LEU A 57 -5.41 0.09 1.21
N ASP A 58 -5.30 1.26 0.59
CA ASP A 58 -4.08 2.06 0.46
C ASP A 58 -4.25 3.40 1.20
N VAL A 59 -3.62 3.55 2.36
CA VAL A 59 -3.73 4.74 3.20
C VAL A 59 -2.52 5.65 3.01
N GLY A 60 -2.76 6.85 2.49
CA GLY A 60 -1.73 7.73 1.94
C GLY A 60 -1.33 7.25 0.54
N CYS A 61 -2.31 7.08 -0.34
CA CYS A 61 -2.13 6.40 -1.62
C CYS A 61 -1.24 7.16 -2.61
N GLY A 62 -1.06 8.46 -2.45
CA GLY A 62 -0.18 9.27 -3.30
C GLY A 62 -0.49 9.11 -4.79
N SER A 63 0.45 8.54 -5.54
CA SER A 63 0.28 8.24 -6.98
C SER A 63 -0.66 7.07 -7.28
N GLY A 64 -1.06 6.27 -6.27
CA GLY A 64 -1.84 5.06 -6.42
C GLY A 64 -1.05 3.82 -6.83
N VAL A 65 0.29 3.88 -6.81
CA VAL A 65 1.14 2.78 -7.28
C VAL A 65 0.91 1.46 -6.54
N LEU A 66 0.68 1.51 -5.22
CA LEU A 66 0.43 0.31 -4.42
C LEU A 66 -0.94 -0.29 -4.75
N SER A 67 -1.96 0.56 -4.93
CA SER A 67 -3.29 0.15 -5.38
C SER A 67 -3.25 -0.49 -6.78
N ILE A 68 -2.51 0.10 -7.73
CA ILE A 68 -2.35 -0.44 -9.09
C ILE A 68 -1.65 -1.80 -9.03
N ALA A 69 -0.58 -1.92 -8.24
CA ALA A 69 0.14 -3.19 -8.07
C ALA A 69 -0.76 -4.29 -7.50
N ALA A 70 -1.53 -3.98 -6.44
CA ALA A 70 -2.47 -4.93 -5.84
C ALA A 70 -3.53 -5.41 -6.85
N LEU A 71 -4.11 -4.50 -7.66
CA LEU A 71 -5.09 -4.83 -8.69
C LEU A 71 -4.51 -5.66 -9.83
N ALA A 72 -3.27 -5.37 -10.24
CA ALA A 72 -2.54 -6.14 -11.25
C ALA A 72 -2.22 -7.56 -10.77
N LEU A 73 -1.96 -7.74 -9.47
CA LEU A 73 -1.75 -9.03 -8.81
C LEU A 73 -3.04 -9.82 -8.55
N GLY A 74 -4.21 -9.23 -8.84
CA GLY A 74 -5.49 -9.92 -8.78
C GLY A 74 -6.40 -9.55 -7.60
N ALA A 75 -6.10 -8.46 -6.87
CA ALA A 75 -7.08 -7.93 -5.91
C ALA A 75 -8.40 -7.64 -6.62
N GLU A 76 -9.53 -7.96 -5.99
CA GLU A 76 -10.86 -7.72 -6.54
C GLU A 76 -11.16 -6.22 -6.61
N HIS A 77 -10.87 -5.53 -5.52
CA HIS A 77 -11.10 -4.09 -5.40
C HIS A 77 -10.02 -3.42 -4.55
N ALA A 78 -9.60 -2.23 -4.95
CA ALA A 78 -8.69 -1.39 -4.18
C ALA A 78 -9.36 -0.07 -3.79
N VAL A 79 -9.21 0.31 -2.52
CA VAL A 79 -9.63 1.63 -2.03
C VAL A 79 -8.39 2.44 -1.65
N GLY A 80 -8.23 3.61 -2.26
CA GLY A 80 -7.17 4.56 -1.92
C GLY A 80 -7.72 5.71 -1.07
N LEU A 81 -6.98 6.08 -0.02
CA LEU A 81 -7.23 7.27 0.79
C LEU A 81 -6.02 8.18 0.76
N ASP A 82 -6.22 9.47 0.56
CA ASP A 82 -5.22 10.49 0.79
C ASP A 82 -5.85 11.77 1.34
N ILE A 83 -5.13 12.46 2.22
CA ILE A 83 -5.58 13.75 2.76
C ILE A 83 -5.38 14.88 1.75
N ASP A 84 -4.42 14.70 0.83
CA ASP A 84 -4.10 15.66 -0.23
C ASP A 84 -5.00 15.42 -1.45
N ASN A 85 -5.75 16.44 -1.85
CA ASN A 85 -6.61 16.38 -3.03
C ASN A 85 -5.83 16.16 -4.34
N ASP A 86 -4.61 16.68 -4.46
CA ASP A 86 -3.78 16.49 -5.64
C ASP A 86 -3.32 15.03 -5.78
N ALA A 87 -3.03 14.37 -4.65
CA ALA A 87 -2.77 12.93 -4.61
C ALA A 87 -4.01 12.12 -5.03
N VAL A 88 -5.21 12.50 -4.54
CA VAL A 88 -6.47 11.85 -4.95
C VAL A 88 -6.71 11.96 -6.45
N VAL A 89 -6.49 13.13 -7.03
CA VAL A 89 -6.63 13.36 -8.49
C VAL A 89 -5.60 12.55 -9.26
N SER A 90 -4.34 12.57 -8.83
CA SER A 90 -3.25 11.82 -9.46
C SER A 90 -3.50 10.30 -9.41
N SER A 91 -3.89 9.78 -8.25
CA SER A 91 -4.20 8.35 -8.07
C SER A 91 -5.34 7.90 -8.98
N LYS A 92 -6.44 8.68 -9.07
CA LYS A 92 -7.56 8.38 -9.98
C LYS A 92 -7.11 8.32 -11.44
N ALA A 93 -6.35 9.32 -11.88
CA ALA A 93 -5.85 9.37 -13.25
C ALA A 93 -4.93 8.17 -13.57
N ASN A 94 -4.04 7.79 -12.64
CA ASN A 94 -3.15 6.65 -12.84
C ASN A 94 -3.89 5.32 -12.86
N LEU A 95 -4.91 5.15 -12.01
CA LEU A 95 -5.78 3.96 -11.99
C LEU A 95 -6.62 3.84 -13.27
N GLU A 96 -7.13 4.96 -13.79
CA GLU A 96 -7.83 5.00 -15.07
C GLU A 96 -6.92 4.58 -16.22
N VAL A 97 -5.75 5.17 -16.27
CA VAL A 97 -4.72 4.88 -17.27
C VAL A 97 -4.26 3.42 -17.21
N ALA A 98 -4.19 2.83 -16.01
CA ALA A 98 -3.88 1.42 -15.81
C ALA A 98 -5.04 0.47 -16.13
N GLY A 99 -6.24 1.00 -16.44
CA GLY A 99 -7.43 0.20 -16.77
C GLY A 99 -8.16 -0.36 -15.56
N PHE A 100 -7.98 0.24 -14.37
CA PHE A 100 -8.55 -0.25 -13.11
C PHE A 100 -9.66 0.63 -12.51
N SER A 101 -10.21 1.60 -13.25
CA SER A 101 -11.26 2.51 -12.76
C SER A 101 -12.45 1.76 -12.13
N GLU A 102 -12.92 0.70 -12.77
CA GLU A 102 -14.09 -0.06 -12.31
C GLU A 102 -13.82 -0.90 -11.06
N ARG A 103 -12.55 -1.18 -10.76
CA ARG A 103 -12.11 -1.97 -9.60
C ARG A 103 -11.41 -1.14 -8.55
N SER A 104 -11.55 0.19 -8.60
CA SER A 104 -10.92 1.09 -7.65
C SER A 104 -11.85 2.20 -7.18
N THR A 105 -11.62 2.66 -5.96
CA THR A 105 -12.28 3.83 -5.38
C THR A 105 -11.22 4.68 -4.69
N VAL A 106 -11.13 5.96 -5.04
CA VAL A 106 -10.18 6.87 -4.36
C VAL A 106 -10.97 7.99 -3.69
N LEU A 107 -10.75 8.16 -2.39
CA LEU A 107 -11.47 9.10 -1.53
C LEU A 107 -10.48 10.06 -0.85
N GLN A 108 -10.91 11.29 -0.63
CA GLN A 108 -10.13 12.22 0.17
C GLN A 108 -10.36 11.98 1.66
N GLY A 109 -9.28 11.80 2.41
CA GLY A 109 -9.32 11.59 3.86
C GLY A 109 -8.28 10.59 4.34
N SER A 110 -8.51 10.06 5.54
CA SER A 110 -7.70 9.02 6.19
C SER A 110 -8.59 8.13 7.05
N VAL A 111 -8.03 7.06 7.62
CA VAL A 111 -8.76 6.21 8.56
C VAL A 111 -8.80 6.83 9.97
N PRO A 112 -9.93 6.69 10.74
CA PRO A 112 -11.19 6.09 10.30
C PRO A 112 -11.95 6.97 9.30
N HIS A 113 -12.61 6.37 8.32
CA HIS A 113 -13.36 7.09 7.30
C HIS A 113 -14.74 6.45 7.10
N LYS A 114 -15.80 7.29 6.94
CA LYS A 114 -17.19 6.80 6.79
C LYS A 114 -17.43 5.85 5.62
N GLY A 115 -16.56 5.92 4.59
CA GLY A 115 -16.58 5.03 3.44
C GLY A 115 -15.69 3.79 3.59
N ILE A 116 -15.12 3.55 4.78
CA ILE A 116 -14.24 2.44 5.07
C ILE A 116 -14.84 1.66 6.24
N PRO A 117 -15.52 0.54 5.99
CA PRO A 117 -16.02 -0.33 7.05
C PRO A 117 -14.88 -0.99 7.84
N ASP A 118 -15.13 -1.27 9.11
CA ASP A 118 -14.22 -2.06 9.92
C ASP A 118 -14.20 -3.52 9.44
N GLY A 119 -13.00 -4.12 9.39
CA GLY A 119 -12.82 -5.53 9.05
C GLY A 119 -13.11 -5.91 7.60
N ASP A 120 -13.07 -4.95 6.67
CA ASP A 120 -13.48 -5.14 5.28
C ASP A 120 -12.32 -5.47 4.33
N PHE A 121 -11.07 -5.27 4.75
CA PHE A 121 -9.92 -5.41 3.87
C PHE A 121 -9.01 -6.57 4.29
N ASP A 122 -8.61 -7.39 3.33
CA ASP A 122 -7.69 -8.49 3.54
C ASP A 122 -6.24 -8.00 3.67
N VAL A 123 -5.90 -6.94 2.92
CA VAL A 123 -4.59 -6.29 2.94
C VAL A 123 -4.77 -4.78 3.05
N VAL A 124 -4.12 -4.18 4.04
CA VAL A 124 -4.03 -2.73 4.23
C VAL A 124 -2.59 -2.29 4.08
N ALA A 125 -2.30 -1.35 3.20
CA ALA A 125 -0.98 -0.74 3.05
C ALA A 125 -0.99 0.71 3.54
N ALA A 126 0.10 1.13 4.18
CA ALA A 126 0.31 2.52 4.59
C ALA A 126 1.80 2.88 4.50
N ASN A 127 2.19 3.55 3.41
CA ASN A 127 3.55 4.06 3.21
C ASN A 127 3.61 5.55 3.58
N ILE A 128 3.58 5.83 4.87
CA ILE A 128 3.45 7.17 5.43
C ILE A 128 4.39 7.37 6.63
N ALA A 129 4.57 8.62 7.06
CA ALA A 129 5.50 8.95 8.14
C ALA A 129 5.16 8.24 9.47
N ALA A 130 6.20 7.82 10.22
CA ALA A 130 6.10 7.09 11.48
C ALA A 130 5.13 7.71 12.48
N ASN A 131 5.17 9.04 12.65
CA ASN A 131 4.26 9.74 13.59
C ASN A 131 2.77 9.62 13.20
N VAL A 132 2.48 9.48 11.91
CA VAL A 132 1.13 9.28 11.41
C VAL A 132 0.71 7.83 11.63
N LEU A 133 1.58 6.86 11.30
CA LEU A 133 1.35 5.44 11.57
C LEU A 133 1.03 5.17 13.04
N ILE A 134 1.82 5.73 13.96
CA ILE A 134 1.60 5.61 15.41
C ILE A 134 0.19 6.09 15.80
N LYS A 135 -0.24 7.23 15.27
CA LYS A 135 -1.58 7.79 15.55
C LYS A 135 -2.72 6.94 14.95
N LEU A 136 -2.48 6.33 13.81
CA LEU A 136 -3.49 5.60 13.06
C LEU A 136 -3.49 4.08 13.32
N ALA A 137 -2.57 3.56 14.15
CA ALA A 137 -2.40 2.12 14.37
C ALA A 137 -3.71 1.39 14.69
N GLY A 138 -4.50 1.92 15.62
CA GLY A 138 -5.81 1.34 15.97
C GLY A 138 -6.82 1.37 14.82
N ALA A 139 -6.87 2.46 14.06
CA ALA A 139 -7.79 2.60 12.92
C ALA A 139 -7.39 1.71 11.72
N LEU A 140 -6.08 1.55 11.48
CA LEU A 140 -5.56 0.63 10.46
C LEU A 140 -5.89 -0.82 10.85
N LEU A 141 -5.72 -1.19 12.12
CA LEU A 141 -6.09 -2.51 12.62
C LEU A 141 -7.60 -2.76 12.61
N ALA A 142 -8.42 -1.72 12.84
CA ALA A 142 -9.86 -1.85 12.71
C ALA A 142 -10.30 -2.10 11.27
N ALA A 143 -9.66 -1.47 10.28
CA ALA A 143 -9.99 -1.62 8.86
C ALA A 143 -9.67 -3.02 8.29
N VAL A 144 -8.63 -3.68 8.81
CA VAL A 144 -8.23 -5.01 8.33
C VAL A 144 -9.12 -6.11 8.89
N SER A 145 -9.46 -7.10 8.07
CA SER A 145 -10.22 -8.29 8.43
C SER A 145 -9.48 -9.17 9.46
N GLU A 146 -10.18 -10.06 10.11
CA GLU A 146 -9.56 -11.04 11.02
C GLU A 146 -8.59 -11.94 10.24
N GLY A 147 -7.34 -11.98 10.68
CA GLY A 147 -6.27 -12.70 9.98
C GLY A 147 -5.72 -11.99 8.74
N GLY A 148 -6.24 -10.81 8.41
CA GLY A 148 -5.72 -9.97 7.35
C GLY A 148 -4.39 -9.30 7.72
N VAL A 149 -3.77 -8.67 6.75
CA VAL A 149 -2.39 -8.18 6.80
C VAL A 149 -2.34 -6.66 6.71
N ILE A 150 -1.48 -6.05 7.50
CA ILE A 150 -1.13 -4.63 7.39
C ILE A 150 0.33 -4.50 7.01
N ILE A 151 0.61 -3.76 5.95
CA ILE A 151 1.94 -3.41 5.46
C ILE A 151 2.19 -1.94 5.78
N THR A 152 3.20 -1.65 6.59
CA THR A 152 3.61 -0.28 6.90
C THR A 152 5.00 0.00 6.38
N SER A 153 5.24 1.21 5.86
CA SER A 153 6.56 1.72 5.49
C SER A 153 6.60 3.25 5.59
N GLY A 154 7.69 3.89 5.14
CA GLY A 154 7.92 5.33 5.36
C GLY A 154 8.51 5.60 6.75
N VAL A 155 9.12 4.58 7.36
CA VAL A 155 9.64 4.57 8.71
C VAL A 155 11.16 4.42 8.69
N LEU A 156 11.88 5.35 9.30
CA LEU A 156 13.31 5.17 9.56
C LEU A 156 13.52 4.06 10.61
N ASP A 157 14.62 3.32 10.52
CA ASP A 157 14.99 2.24 11.44
C ASP A 157 15.00 2.71 12.91
N THR A 158 15.49 3.93 13.15
CA THR A 158 15.50 4.59 14.47
C THR A 158 14.11 4.81 15.06
N ARG A 159 13.04 4.77 14.25
CA ARG A 159 11.66 4.96 14.67
C ARG A 159 10.82 3.68 14.63
N LEU A 160 11.41 2.57 14.16
CA LEU A 160 10.71 1.29 14.02
C LEU A 160 10.11 0.81 15.34
N GLY A 161 10.89 0.90 16.44
CA GLY A 161 10.43 0.47 17.77
C GLY A 161 9.16 1.18 18.24
N ASP A 162 9.03 2.49 17.96
CA ASP A 162 7.84 3.29 18.33
C ASP A 162 6.61 2.81 17.54
N VAL A 163 6.79 2.56 16.22
CA VAL A 163 5.71 2.08 15.35
C VAL A 163 5.26 0.68 15.78
N VAL A 164 6.21 -0.25 15.99
CA VAL A 164 5.90 -1.61 16.45
C VAL A 164 5.12 -1.57 17.76
N SER A 165 5.59 -0.82 18.75
CA SER A 165 4.90 -0.68 20.05
C SER A 165 3.47 -0.15 19.92
N ALA A 166 3.24 0.79 19.01
CA ALA A 166 1.90 1.35 18.79
C ALA A 166 0.95 0.30 18.17
N PHE A 167 1.42 -0.47 17.18
CA PHE A 167 0.61 -1.52 16.56
C PHE A 167 0.36 -2.68 17.52
N GLU A 168 1.36 -3.13 18.28
CA GLU A 168 1.19 -4.19 19.28
C GLU A 168 0.21 -3.77 20.39
N SER A 169 0.30 -2.52 20.87
CA SER A 169 -0.64 -1.98 21.84
C SER A 169 -2.09 -1.93 21.34
N ALA A 170 -2.27 -1.85 20.02
CA ALA A 170 -3.58 -1.85 19.37
C ALA A 170 -4.05 -3.28 18.97
N GLY A 171 -3.28 -4.33 19.25
CA GLY A 171 -3.62 -5.74 18.96
C GLY A 171 -3.03 -6.28 17.66
N GLY A 172 -2.05 -5.61 17.06
CA GLY A 172 -1.26 -6.11 15.95
C GLY A 172 -0.13 -7.02 16.40
N VAL A 173 0.26 -7.97 15.56
CA VAL A 173 1.41 -8.85 15.79
C VAL A 173 2.36 -8.72 14.62
N VAL A 174 3.64 -8.45 14.89
CA VAL A 174 4.68 -8.41 13.86
C VAL A 174 4.83 -9.80 13.24
N GLN A 175 4.73 -9.89 11.92
CA GLN A 175 4.94 -11.11 11.16
C GLN A 175 6.27 -11.11 10.40
N ALA A 176 6.65 -9.97 9.82
CA ALA A 176 7.89 -9.78 9.09
C ALA A 176 8.34 -8.32 9.15
N SER A 177 9.63 -8.08 8.99
CA SER A 177 10.19 -6.75 8.81
C SER A 177 11.32 -6.81 7.79
N ARG A 178 11.40 -5.79 6.93
CA ARG A 178 12.45 -5.60 5.93
C ARG A 178 13.13 -4.26 6.13
N GLN A 179 14.38 -4.16 5.71
CA GLN A 179 15.13 -2.90 5.76
C GLN A 179 15.91 -2.74 4.45
N ILE A 180 15.84 -1.55 3.87
CA ILE A 180 16.70 -1.10 2.79
C ILE A 180 17.27 0.25 3.20
N GLU A 181 18.59 0.35 3.30
CA GLU A 181 19.29 1.50 3.85
C GLU A 181 18.76 1.84 5.27
N ASP A 182 18.34 3.07 5.51
CA ASP A 182 17.79 3.54 6.79
C ASP A 182 16.26 3.38 6.87
N TRP A 183 15.62 2.78 5.85
CA TRP A 183 14.16 2.67 5.77
C TRP A 183 13.69 1.25 6.08
N THR A 184 12.53 1.16 6.74
CA THR A 184 11.92 -0.12 7.08
C THR A 184 10.51 -0.26 6.51
N ALA A 185 10.14 -1.50 6.24
CA ALA A 185 8.75 -1.92 6.05
C ALA A 185 8.45 -3.06 7.03
N THR A 186 7.26 -3.03 7.62
CA THR A 186 6.84 -4.03 8.59
C THR A 186 5.47 -4.55 8.25
N ARG A 187 5.34 -5.88 8.27
CA ARG A 187 4.09 -6.59 8.11
C ARG A 187 3.55 -7.00 9.47
N PHE A 188 2.33 -6.55 9.74
CA PHE A 188 1.56 -6.96 10.92
C PHE A 188 0.38 -7.83 10.50
N VAL A 189 -0.08 -8.68 11.40
CA VAL A 189 -1.37 -9.35 11.33
C VAL A 189 -2.24 -8.90 12.48
N ARG A 190 -3.55 -8.82 12.26
CA ARG A 190 -4.50 -8.58 13.34
C ARG A 190 -4.60 -9.84 14.19
N ALA A 191 -4.33 -9.71 15.49
CA ALA A 191 -4.55 -10.83 16.45
C ALA A 191 -6.04 -11.25 16.44
N LYS A 192 -6.25 -12.56 16.58
CA LYS A 192 -7.60 -13.15 16.71
C LYS A 192 -8.24 -12.79 18.04
#